data_09972fa85635e4c19b8cfe0e081ee05a
#
_entry.id   09972fa85635e4c19b8cfe0e081ee05a
#
_cell.length_a   1.000
_cell.length_b   1.000
_cell.length_c   1.000
_cell.angle_alpha   90.00
_cell.angle_beta   90.00
_cell.angle_gamma   90.00
#
_symmetry.space_group_name_H-M   'P 1'
#
loop_
_entity.id
_entity.type
_entity.pdbx_description
1 polymer ?
#
loop_
_entity_poly.entity_id
_entity_poly.type
_entity_poly.pdbx_seq_one_letter_code
_entity_poly.pdbx_strand_id
1 'polypeptide(L)'
;MRKAAIRTRSKLKLIKYIKNTASGLCPSCGDGILFLSWFKMKEKCDSCDTWFIEKNGDNWFFLVFIDRAFFVFPVVVMLYFSLSYLYIIISSFIIIIMFIITTPLRLGISLAFDYYMRTKIAKE
;
A
#
# COMPACT_ATOMS: atom_id res chain seq x y z
N MET A 1 -28.18 -0.33 -16.32
CA MET A 1 -27.56 1.01 -16.19
C MET A 1 -27.16 1.36 -14.74
N ARG A 2 -27.95 1.10 -13.72
CA ARG A 2 -27.59 1.41 -12.31
C ARG A 2 -26.32 0.72 -11.83
N LYS A 3 -26.10 -0.56 -12.14
CA LYS A 3 -24.89 -1.31 -11.73
C LYS A 3 -23.59 -0.74 -12.31
N ALA A 4 -23.61 -0.27 -13.56
CA ALA A 4 -22.44 0.34 -14.20
C ALA A 4 -22.08 1.68 -13.56
N ALA A 5 -23.08 2.54 -13.28
CA ALA A 5 -22.88 3.83 -12.62
C ALA A 5 -22.32 3.68 -11.19
N ILE A 6 -22.81 2.69 -10.43
CA ILE A 6 -22.32 2.37 -9.08
C ILE A 6 -20.87 1.89 -9.14
N ARG A 7 -20.54 1.04 -10.11
CA ARG A 7 -19.18 0.53 -10.32
C ARG A 7 -18.19 1.63 -10.69
N THR A 8 -18.61 2.58 -11.51
CA THR A 8 -17.79 3.75 -11.88
C THR A 8 -17.57 4.69 -10.69
N ARG A 9 -18.61 4.99 -9.90
CA ARG A 9 -18.46 5.76 -8.66
C ARG A 9 -17.53 5.12 -7.64
N SER A 10 -17.60 3.80 -7.50
CA SER A 10 -16.74 3.04 -6.62
C SER A 10 -15.27 3.14 -7.03
N LYS A 11 -14.97 2.98 -8.32
CA LYS A 11 -13.60 3.14 -8.87
C LYS A 11 -13.05 4.56 -8.67
N LEU A 12 -13.86 5.58 -8.89
CA LEU A 12 -13.45 6.98 -8.68
C LEU A 12 -13.10 7.26 -7.22
N LYS A 13 -13.84 6.69 -6.27
CA LYS A 13 -13.52 6.81 -4.84
C LYS A 13 -12.20 6.12 -4.49
N LEU A 14 -11.97 4.92 -5.00
CA LEU A 14 -10.72 4.19 -4.78
C LEU A 14 -9.52 4.98 -5.33
N ILE A 15 -9.63 5.52 -6.54
CA ILE A 15 -8.57 6.34 -7.15
C ILE A 15 -8.28 7.58 -6.29
N LYS A 16 -9.32 8.24 -5.77
CA LYS A 16 -9.17 9.38 -4.86
C LYS A 16 -8.43 8.99 -3.58
N TYR A 17 -8.78 7.86 -2.97
CA TYR A 17 -8.12 7.37 -1.77
C TYR A 17 -6.65 7.04 -2.03
N ILE A 18 -6.36 6.34 -3.13
CA ILE A 18 -4.98 6.02 -3.53
C ILE A 18 -4.18 7.31 -3.78
N LYS A 19 -4.75 8.29 -4.46
CA LYS A 19 -4.08 9.58 -4.71
C LYS A 19 -3.75 10.31 -3.42
N ASN A 20 -4.69 10.38 -2.48
CA ASN A 20 -4.48 11.02 -1.18
C ASN A 20 -3.39 10.31 -0.37
N THR A 21 -3.45 8.99 -0.27
CA THR A 21 -2.47 8.21 0.48
C THR A 21 -1.09 8.20 -0.17
N ALA A 22 -1.01 8.20 -1.49
CA ALA A 22 0.25 8.33 -2.22
C ALA A 22 0.94 9.69 -1.95
N SER A 23 0.15 10.73 -1.71
CA SER A 23 0.65 12.06 -1.28
C SER A 23 0.93 12.16 0.22
N GLY A 24 0.75 11.08 0.98
CA GLY A 24 0.93 11.05 2.44
C GLY A 24 -0.21 11.70 3.24
N LEU A 25 -1.39 11.80 2.64
CA LEU A 25 -2.58 12.41 3.24
C LEU A 25 -3.63 11.36 3.61
N CYS A 26 -4.51 11.72 4.53
CA CYS A 26 -5.61 10.85 4.95
C CYS A 26 -6.53 10.50 3.77
N PRO A 27 -6.90 9.21 3.58
CA PRO A 27 -7.81 8.82 2.51
C PRO A 27 -9.22 9.40 2.67
N SER A 28 -9.65 9.64 3.90
CA SER A 28 -11.01 10.12 4.21
C SER A 28 -11.18 11.62 3.98
N CYS A 29 -10.40 12.46 4.67
CA CYS A 29 -10.52 13.92 4.60
C CYS A 29 -9.55 14.58 3.61
N GLY A 30 -8.40 13.97 3.35
CA GLY A 30 -7.37 14.52 2.47
C GLY A 30 -6.50 15.64 3.08
N ASP A 31 -6.73 16.01 4.34
CA ASP A 31 -6.03 17.11 5.01
C ASP A 31 -5.05 16.62 6.09
N GLY A 32 -5.36 15.51 6.77
CA GLY A 32 -4.54 14.95 7.82
C GLY A 32 -3.27 14.27 7.28
N ILE A 33 -2.15 14.45 7.96
CA ILE A 33 -0.88 13.79 7.62
C ILE A 33 -0.95 12.31 8.00
N LEU A 34 -0.60 11.44 7.06
CA LEU A 34 -0.64 9.99 7.22
C LEU A 34 0.60 9.43 7.94
N PHE A 35 1.78 9.98 7.63
CA PHE A 35 3.06 9.47 8.12
C PHE A 35 3.67 10.37 9.18
N LEU A 36 4.16 9.78 10.27
CA LEU A 36 5.01 10.44 11.27
C LEU A 36 6.47 10.46 10.83
N SER A 37 6.91 9.41 10.13
CA SER A 37 8.26 9.21 9.64
C SER A 37 8.22 8.33 8.40
N TRP A 38 9.36 8.17 7.71
CA TRP A 38 9.45 7.37 6.47
C TRP A 38 8.89 5.94 6.59
N PHE A 39 9.07 5.32 7.75
CA PHE A 39 8.62 3.95 8.03
C PHE A 39 7.46 3.87 9.01
N LYS A 40 7.06 4.99 9.63
CA LYS A 40 6.06 5.00 10.68
C LYS A 40 4.82 5.78 10.27
N MET A 41 3.70 5.09 10.26
CA MET A 41 2.38 5.66 9.98
C MET A 41 1.69 6.06 11.28
N LYS A 42 0.87 7.12 11.25
CA LYS A 42 0.00 7.48 12.38
C LYS A 42 -1.07 6.41 12.59
N GLU A 43 -1.50 6.24 13.82
CA GLU A 43 -2.60 5.33 14.15
C GLU A 43 -3.97 5.90 13.79
N LYS A 44 -4.10 7.21 13.91
CA LYS A 44 -5.35 7.95 13.75
C LYS A 44 -5.14 9.28 13.06
N CYS A 45 -6.13 9.73 12.29
CA CYS A 45 -6.12 11.06 11.70
C CYS A 45 -6.46 12.13 12.73
N ASP A 46 -5.70 13.21 12.75
CA ASP A 46 -5.94 14.34 13.67
C ASP A 46 -7.15 15.19 13.24
N SER A 47 -7.50 15.17 11.97
CA SER A 47 -8.57 16.01 11.41
C SER A 47 -9.94 15.35 11.39
N CYS A 48 -10.02 14.06 11.07
CA CYS A 48 -11.30 13.35 10.92
C CYS A 48 -11.47 12.14 11.85
N ASP A 49 -10.51 11.90 12.74
CA ASP A 49 -10.51 10.78 13.70
C ASP A 49 -10.59 9.38 13.08
N THR A 50 -10.33 9.24 11.79
CA THR A 50 -10.31 7.95 11.12
C THR A 50 -9.11 7.12 11.55
N TRP A 51 -9.34 5.87 11.96
CA TRP A 51 -8.29 4.92 12.31
C TRP A 51 -7.61 4.40 11.05
N PHE A 52 -6.29 4.52 11.01
CA PHE A 52 -5.46 4.00 9.91
C PHE A 52 -5.04 2.57 10.15
N ILE A 53 -4.71 2.23 11.39
CA ILE A 53 -4.28 0.89 11.79
C ILE A 53 -5.40 0.23 12.57
N GLU A 54 -5.90 -0.88 12.06
CA GLU A 54 -6.87 -1.70 12.78
C GLU A 54 -6.18 -2.58 13.81
N LYS A 55 -6.75 -2.65 15.01
CA LYS A 55 -6.19 -3.45 16.13
C LYS A 55 -6.12 -4.96 15.84
N ASN A 56 -6.84 -5.45 14.85
CA ASN A 56 -6.96 -6.88 14.53
C ASN A 56 -5.89 -7.43 13.58
N GLY A 57 -4.96 -6.62 13.09
CA GLY A 57 -3.73 -7.09 12.45
C GLY A 57 -3.83 -7.74 11.07
N ASP A 58 -5.02 -7.88 10.47
CA ASP A 58 -5.21 -8.56 9.18
C ASP A 58 -4.47 -7.84 8.04
N ASN A 59 -4.39 -6.53 8.12
CA ASN A 59 -3.74 -5.71 7.11
C ASN A 59 -2.21 -5.87 7.09
N TRP A 60 -1.62 -6.12 8.25
CA TRP A 60 -0.20 -6.37 8.38
C TRP A 60 0.23 -7.66 7.65
N PHE A 61 -0.57 -8.71 7.73
CA PHE A 61 -0.29 -9.98 7.05
C PHE A 61 -0.27 -9.82 5.54
N PHE A 62 -1.26 -9.13 4.98
CA PHE A 62 -1.35 -8.85 3.54
C PHE A 62 -0.15 -8.04 3.04
N LEU A 63 0.24 -7.02 3.79
CA LEU A 63 1.38 -6.17 3.47
C LEU A 63 2.69 -6.95 3.47
N VAL A 64 2.94 -7.76 4.51
CA VAL A 64 4.12 -8.62 4.62
C VAL A 64 4.15 -9.66 3.50
N PHE A 65 3.02 -10.23 3.15
CA PHE A 65 2.94 -11.22 2.07
C PHE A 65 3.29 -10.63 0.70
N ILE A 66 2.74 -9.48 0.36
CA ILE A 66 3.06 -8.78 -0.90
C ILE A 66 4.52 -8.33 -0.93
N ASP A 67 5.03 -7.81 0.17
CA ASP A 67 6.41 -7.36 0.26
C ASP A 67 7.39 -8.51 0.07
N ARG A 68 7.14 -9.65 0.69
CA ARG A 68 7.97 -10.84 0.52
C ARG A 68 7.89 -11.40 -0.91
N ALA A 69 6.71 -11.48 -1.48
CA ALA A 69 6.55 -11.96 -2.85
C ALA A 69 7.29 -11.05 -3.84
N PHE A 70 7.18 -9.74 -3.68
CA PHE A 70 7.84 -8.76 -4.55
C PHE A 70 9.38 -8.81 -4.46
N PHE A 71 9.92 -9.12 -3.28
CA PHE A 71 11.36 -9.22 -3.06
C PHE A 71 11.92 -10.60 -3.49
N VAL A 72 11.26 -11.68 -3.09
CA VAL A 72 11.74 -13.05 -3.32
C VAL A 72 11.60 -13.47 -4.77
N PHE A 73 10.52 -13.08 -5.44
CA PHE A 73 10.24 -13.50 -6.81
C PHE A 73 11.35 -13.12 -7.82
N PRO A 74 11.84 -11.88 -7.88
CA PRO A 74 12.92 -11.53 -8.80
C PRO A 74 14.21 -12.30 -8.52
N VAL A 75 14.53 -12.52 -7.24
CA VAL A 75 15.74 -13.27 -6.85
C VAL A 75 15.65 -14.73 -7.31
N VAL A 76 14.50 -15.37 -7.13
CA VAL A 76 14.26 -16.74 -7.59
C VAL A 76 14.37 -16.85 -9.10
N VAL A 77 13.81 -15.88 -9.85
CA VAL A 77 13.89 -15.82 -11.31
C VAL A 77 15.35 -15.70 -11.76
N MET A 78 16.13 -14.83 -11.14
CA MET A 78 17.56 -14.67 -11.47
C MET A 78 18.37 -15.95 -11.21
N LEU A 79 18.09 -16.66 -10.12
CA LEU A 79 18.71 -17.95 -9.80
C LEU A 79 18.31 -19.03 -10.82
N TYR A 80 17.05 -19.05 -11.23
CA TYR A 80 16.55 -20.01 -12.22
C TYR A 80 17.25 -19.86 -13.58
N PHE A 81 17.49 -18.62 -14.03
CA PHE A 81 18.21 -18.34 -15.27
C PHE A 81 19.74 -18.48 -15.15
N SER A 82 20.25 -18.94 -14.02
CA SER A 82 21.69 -19.16 -13.76
C SER A 82 22.56 -17.96 -14.10
N LEU A 83 22.10 -16.76 -13.76
CA LEU A 83 22.84 -15.53 -13.98
C LEU A 83 24.12 -15.50 -13.12
N SER A 84 25.15 -14.80 -13.60
CA SER A 84 26.40 -14.62 -12.87
C SER A 84 26.16 -14.00 -11.48
N TYR A 85 26.88 -14.44 -10.47
CA TYR A 85 26.77 -13.94 -9.08
C TYR A 85 26.87 -12.41 -8.98
N LEU A 86 27.71 -11.81 -9.82
CA LEU A 86 27.87 -10.36 -9.85
C LEU A 86 26.54 -9.65 -10.21
N TYR A 87 25.83 -10.13 -11.23
CA TYR A 87 24.52 -9.58 -11.63
C TYR A 87 23.47 -9.78 -10.53
N ILE A 88 23.48 -10.92 -9.85
CA ILE A 88 22.53 -11.19 -8.76
C ILE A 88 22.77 -10.23 -7.60
N ILE A 89 24.02 -9.97 -7.21
CA ILE A 89 24.37 -9.07 -6.13
C ILE A 89 23.97 -7.62 -6.47
N ILE A 90 24.32 -7.14 -7.66
CA ILE A 90 23.98 -5.77 -8.11
C ILE A 90 22.47 -5.58 -8.18
N SER A 91 21.75 -6.53 -8.78
CA SER A 91 20.30 -6.47 -8.91
C SER A 91 19.60 -6.51 -7.55
N SER A 92 20.07 -7.35 -6.63
CA SER A 92 19.53 -7.41 -5.26
C SER A 92 19.72 -6.09 -4.54
N PHE A 93 20.87 -5.45 -4.69
CA PHE A 93 21.15 -4.15 -4.09
C PHE A 93 20.21 -3.06 -4.64
N ILE A 94 19.99 -3.03 -5.96
CA ILE A 94 19.05 -2.11 -6.60
C ILE A 94 17.62 -2.36 -6.11
N ILE A 95 17.19 -3.62 -6.00
CA ILE A 95 15.86 -3.99 -5.51
C ILE A 95 15.67 -3.52 -4.06
N ILE A 96 16.68 -3.67 -3.20
CA ILE A 96 16.62 -3.19 -1.81
C ILE A 96 16.46 -1.66 -1.76
N ILE A 97 17.22 -0.93 -2.54
CA ILE A 97 17.11 0.54 -2.61
C ILE A 97 15.71 0.96 -3.09
N MET A 98 15.22 0.35 -4.16
CA MET A 98 13.88 0.60 -4.68
C MET A 98 12.80 0.26 -3.63
N PHE A 99 12.99 -0.82 -2.90
CA PHE A 99 12.09 -1.23 -1.82
C PHE A 99 12.01 -0.17 -0.70
N ILE A 100 13.15 0.37 -0.28
CA ILE A 100 13.21 1.43 0.75
C ILE A 100 12.53 2.72 0.25
N ILE A 101 12.82 3.14 -0.98
CA ILE A 101 12.26 4.37 -1.57
C ILE A 101 10.73 4.25 -1.74
N THR A 102 10.24 3.09 -2.13
CA THR A 102 8.80 2.87 -2.37
C THR A 102 8.00 2.52 -1.11
N THR A 103 8.64 2.38 0.06
CA THR A 103 7.97 2.02 1.31
C THR A 103 6.77 2.90 1.65
N PRO A 104 6.86 4.24 1.69
CA PRO A 104 5.71 5.08 2.01
C PRO A 104 4.59 4.96 0.97
N LEU A 105 4.93 4.83 -0.29
CA LEU A 105 3.94 4.66 -1.36
C LEU A 105 3.17 3.34 -1.22
N ARG A 106 3.87 2.25 -0.94
CA ARG A 106 3.23 0.93 -0.75
C ARG A 106 2.35 0.90 0.48
N LEU A 107 2.82 1.44 1.60
CA LEU A 107 2.02 1.57 2.82
C LEU A 107 0.76 2.41 2.57
N GLY A 108 0.88 3.52 1.86
CA GLY A 108 -0.24 4.38 1.51
C GLY A 108 -1.26 3.67 0.62
N ILE A 109 -0.83 2.97 -0.42
CA ILE A 109 -1.71 2.21 -1.32
C ILE A 109 -2.41 1.07 -0.57
N SER A 110 -1.70 0.33 0.27
CA SER A 110 -2.27 -0.73 1.10
C SER A 110 -3.35 -0.18 2.04
N LEU A 111 -3.10 0.95 2.67
CA LEU A 111 -4.08 1.62 3.53
C LEU A 111 -5.31 2.08 2.73
N ALA A 112 -5.13 2.66 1.55
CA ALA A 112 -6.23 3.10 0.71
C ALA A 112 -7.14 1.93 0.32
N PHE A 113 -6.53 0.80 -0.02
CA PHE A 113 -7.26 -0.42 -0.35
C PHE A 113 -8.02 -0.99 0.85
N ASP A 114 -7.38 -1.05 2.02
CA ASP A 114 -8.02 -1.50 3.26
C ASP A 114 -9.18 -0.59 3.65
N TYR A 115 -8.98 0.72 3.62
CA TYR A 115 -10.04 1.69 3.89
C TYR A 115 -11.22 1.56 2.92
N TYR A 116 -10.94 1.33 1.63
CA TYR A 116 -11.97 1.10 0.63
C TYR A 116 -12.77 -0.18 0.92
N MET A 117 -12.09 -1.28 1.28
CA MET A 117 -12.75 -2.54 1.64
C MET A 117 -13.62 -2.40 2.88
N ARG A 118 -13.13 -1.73 3.93
CA ARG A 118 -13.91 -1.46 5.15
C ARG A 118 -15.17 -0.65 4.86
N THR A 119 -15.06 0.42 4.07
CA THR A 119 -16.21 1.26 3.72
C THR A 119 -17.20 0.55 2.81
N LYS A 120 -16.76 -0.43 2.03
CA LYS A 120 -17.64 -1.25 1.20
C LYS A 120 -18.41 -2.27 2.04
N ILE A 121 -17.73 -2.98 2.93
CA ILE A 121 -18.33 -4.00 3.82
C ILE A 121 -19.31 -3.33 4.80
N ALA A 122 -18.97 -2.18 5.35
CA ALA A 122 -19.85 -1.45 6.27
C ALA A 122 -21.16 -0.96 5.65
N LYS A 123 -21.27 -0.96 4.30
CA LYS A 123 -22.48 -0.56 3.55
C LYS A 123 -23.35 -1.73 3.09
N GLU A 124 -22.84 -2.94 3.18
CA GLU A 124 -23.60 -4.17 2.93
C GLU A 124 -24.19 -4.71 4.23
#